data_74f12b9709e59d7b349f8ddd03ab4b9d
#
_entry.id   74f12b9709e59d7b349f8ddd03ab4b9d
#
_cell.length_a   1.000
_cell.length_b   1.000
_cell.length_c   1.000
_cell.angle_alpha   90.00
_cell.angle_beta   90.00
_cell.angle_gamma   90.00
#
_symmetry.space_group_name_H-M   'P 1'
#
loop_
_entity.id
_entity.type
_entity.pdbx_description
1 polymer ?
#
loop_
_entity_poly.entity_id
_entity_poly.type
_entity_poly.pdbx_seq_one_letter_code
_entity_poly.pdbx_strand_id
1 'polypeptide(L)'
;WMEKYPQEKLRLLLQDILEQDYDLICFQEINQEISSILAETDELYHPLPSAEPIHQDHYIYLLVQELKKAGREYYWTWAYNHIGYDRYHEGVGILSKNQIQAREILVSDVDDPTDYHTRRVALVETTVDGKDLAVASVHLSWWDKGFQEEWARFEAVLKELNKSLLLAGDFNNPAGQEGYE
;
A
#
# COMPACT_ATOMS: atom_id res chain seq x y z
N TRP A 1 -4.82 -7.30 10.38
CA TRP A 1 -5.47 -7.10 11.69
C TRP A 1 -6.24 -8.36 12.11
N MET A 2 -6.42 -8.58 13.41
CA MET A 2 -7.01 -9.82 13.99
C MET A 2 -6.36 -11.14 13.53
N GLU A 3 -5.11 -11.08 13.10
CA GLU A 3 -4.36 -12.25 12.67
C GLU A 3 -4.03 -13.18 13.83
N LYS A 4 -4.18 -14.49 13.60
CA LYS A 4 -3.95 -15.50 14.64
C LYS A 4 -2.49 -15.64 15.05
N TYR A 5 -1.55 -15.37 14.13
CA TYR A 5 -0.11 -15.56 14.31
C TYR A 5 0.67 -14.48 13.58
N PRO A 6 0.52 -13.20 13.96
CA PRO A 6 1.07 -12.08 13.19
C PRO A 6 2.60 -12.13 13.09
N GLN A 7 3.28 -12.52 14.16
CA GLN A 7 4.75 -12.62 14.17
C GLN A 7 5.27 -13.76 13.28
N GLU A 8 4.58 -14.89 13.26
CA GLU A 8 4.95 -16.03 12.40
C GLU A 8 4.75 -15.66 10.92
N LYS A 9 3.64 -15.00 10.58
CA LYS A 9 3.36 -14.53 9.22
C LYS A 9 4.38 -13.49 8.78
N LEU A 10 4.72 -12.54 9.65
CA LEU A 10 5.78 -11.58 9.36
C LEU A 10 7.12 -12.27 9.08
N ARG A 11 7.49 -13.27 9.88
CA ARG A 11 8.72 -14.04 9.69
C ARG A 11 8.72 -14.82 8.37
N LEU A 12 7.60 -15.45 8.00
CA LEU A 12 7.47 -16.17 6.73
C LEU A 12 7.56 -15.23 5.54
N LEU A 13 6.90 -14.08 5.60
CA LEU A 13 6.99 -13.05 4.57
C LEU A 13 8.41 -12.49 4.45
N LEU A 14 9.07 -12.21 5.58
CA LEU A 14 10.47 -11.77 5.60
C LEU A 14 11.38 -12.80 4.92
N GLN A 15 11.22 -14.08 5.24
CA GLN A 15 11.99 -15.16 4.63
C GLN A 15 11.77 -15.20 3.12
N ASP A 16 10.53 -15.15 2.65
CA ASP A 16 10.20 -15.15 1.23
C ASP A 16 10.83 -13.94 0.50
N ILE A 17 10.72 -12.73 1.08
CA ILE A 17 11.34 -11.53 0.51
C ILE A 17 12.86 -11.67 0.40
N LEU A 18 13.51 -12.24 1.41
CA LEU A 18 14.96 -12.45 1.40
C LEU A 18 15.39 -13.52 0.39
N GLU A 19 14.59 -14.55 0.17
CA GLU A 19 14.85 -15.62 -0.79
C GLU A 19 14.59 -15.20 -2.24
N GLN A 20 13.48 -14.49 -2.49
CA GLN A 20 13.08 -14.08 -3.85
C GLN A 20 13.72 -12.77 -4.30
N ASP A 21 14.18 -11.97 -3.34
CA ASP A 21 14.85 -10.69 -3.58
C ASP A 21 14.04 -9.71 -4.47
N TYR A 22 12.74 -9.55 -4.15
CA TYR A 22 11.80 -8.71 -4.92
C TYR A 22 12.27 -7.26 -5.01
N ASP A 23 12.16 -6.65 -6.20
CA ASP A 23 12.46 -5.23 -6.41
C ASP A 23 11.34 -4.31 -5.93
N LEU A 24 10.09 -4.79 -6.04
CA LEU A 24 8.87 -4.06 -5.72
C LEU A 24 7.89 -4.98 -5.00
N ILE A 25 7.20 -4.46 -3.98
CA ILE A 25 6.17 -5.19 -3.24
C ILE A 25 5.00 -4.25 -2.98
N CYS A 26 3.80 -4.66 -3.39
CA CYS A 26 2.55 -3.95 -3.11
C CYS A 26 1.77 -4.65 -2.00
N PHE A 27 1.28 -3.87 -1.06
CA PHE A 27 0.55 -4.37 0.11
C PHE A 27 -0.83 -3.73 0.21
N GLN A 28 -1.79 -4.54 0.65
CA GLN A 28 -3.15 -4.11 0.98
C GLN A 28 -3.46 -4.45 2.44
N GLU A 29 -4.47 -3.79 3.01
CA GLU A 29 -4.90 -3.96 4.40
C GLU A 29 -3.77 -3.76 5.43
N ILE A 30 -2.80 -2.91 5.08
CA ILE A 30 -1.73 -2.56 6.00
C ILE A 30 -2.27 -1.66 7.08
N ASN A 31 -2.02 -2.05 8.32
CA ASN A 31 -2.60 -1.35 9.46
C ASN A 31 -1.63 -1.20 10.64
N GLN A 32 -2.04 -0.33 11.55
CA GLN A 32 -1.44 -0.08 12.86
C GLN A 32 -2.56 0.19 13.87
N GLU A 33 -2.38 -0.17 15.12
CA GLU A 33 -3.34 0.14 16.17
C GLU A 33 -3.26 1.62 16.58
N ILE A 34 -4.40 2.32 16.59
CA ILE A 34 -4.50 3.76 16.89
C ILE A 34 -3.87 4.11 18.25
N SER A 35 -3.99 3.21 19.23
CA SER A 35 -3.49 3.40 20.59
C SER A 35 -2.03 3.01 20.79
N SER A 36 -1.35 2.48 19.77
CA SER A 36 0.02 2.03 19.93
C SER A 36 1.03 3.20 19.91
N ILE A 37 2.27 2.91 20.30
CA ILE A 37 3.32 3.91 20.47
C ILE A 37 3.82 4.38 19.10
N LEU A 38 4.08 5.69 18.98
CA LEU A 38 4.68 6.26 17.77
C LEU A 38 6.07 5.67 17.49
N ALA A 39 6.37 5.48 16.23
CA ALA A 39 7.66 5.05 15.74
C ALA A 39 8.47 6.24 15.20
N GLU A 40 9.80 6.10 15.23
CA GLU A 40 10.69 6.99 14.49
C GLU A 40 10.98 6.36 13.13
N THR A 41 10.69 7.09 12.07
CA THR A 41 10.98 6.68 10.68
C THR A 41 12.30 7.28 10.22
N ASP A 42 12.94 6.67 9.24
CA ASP A 42 14.15 7.15 8.60
C ASP A 42 13.86 7.73 7.19
N GLU A 43 14.91 8.11 6.47
CA GLU A 43 14.85 8.70 5.14
C GLU A 43 14.31 7.77 4.04
N LEU A 44 14.14 6.48 4.34
CA LEU A 44 13.57 5.51 3.40
C LEU A 44 12.04 5.56 3.39
N TYR A 45 11.42 6.17 4.41
CA TYR A 45 9.99 6.42 4.44
C TYR A 45 9.62 7.68 3.69
N HIS A 46 8.69 7.57 2.76
CA HIS A 46 8.14 8.67 1.97
C HIS A 46 6.68 8.91 2.40
N PRO A 47 6.42 9.86 3.32
CA PRO A 47 5.07 10.16 3.79
C PRO A 47 4.21 10.76 2.67
N LEU A 48 2.92 10.43 2.69
CA LEU A 48 1.91 10.96 1.77
C LEU A 48 1.04 12.02 2.49
N PRO A 49 0.29 12.86 1.75
CA PRO A 49 -0.52 13.92 2.36
C PRO A 49 -1.56 13.44 3.40
N SER A 50 -2.14 12.25 3.19
CA SER A 50 -3.08 11.65 4.14
C SER A 50 -2.40 10.89 5.28
N ALA A 51 -1.06 10.82 5.32
CA ALA A 51 -0.35 9.94 6.23
C ALA A 51 -0.62 10.30 7.71
N GLU A 52 -1.10 9.32 8.46
CA GLU A 52 -1.04 9.34 9.91
C GLU A 52 0.39 9.05 10.40
N PRO A 53 0.78 9.52 11.58
CA PRO A 53 2.06 9.13 12.16
C PRO A 53 2.22 7.62 12.21
N ILE A 54 3.42 7.14 11.87
CA ILE A 54 3.70 5.69 11.92
C ILE A 54 3.85 5.25 13.38
N HIS A 55 3.22 4.12 13.69
CA HIS A 55 3.29 3.48 15.00
C HIS A 55 4.22 2.26 14.97
N GLN A 56 4.69 1.84 16.16
CA GLN A 56 5.67 0.75 16.28
C GLN A 56 5.12 -0.61 15.83
N ASP A 57 3.81 -0.79 15.81
CA ASP A 57 3.13 -2.00 15.34
C ASP A 57 2.70 -1.93 13.87
N HIS A 58 2.97 -0.82 13.17
CA HIS A 58 2.67 -0.70 11.73
C HIS A 58 3.37 -1.82 10.94
N TYR A 59 2.57 -2.58 10.18
CA TYR A 59 3.08 -3.84 9.59
C TYR A 59 4.28 -3.64 8.66
N ILE A 60 4.24 -2.64 7.77
CA ILE A 60 5.39 -2.34 6.89
C ILE A 60 6.59 -1.85 7.72
N TYR A 61 6.37 -1.01 8.73
CA TYR A 61 7.45 -0.54 9.59
C TYR A 61 8.19 -1.72 10.25
N LEU A 62 7.45 -2.67 10.83
CA LEU A 62 8.04 -3.88 11.41
C LEU A 62 8.84 -4.67 10.37
N LEU A 63 8.28 -4.83 9.17
CA LEU A 63 8.92 -5.58 8.08
C LEU A 63 10.22 -4.92 7.64
N VAL A 64 10.23 -3.60 7.40
CA VAL A 64 11.44 -2.89 6.96
C VAL A 64 12.52 -2.85 8.03
N GLN A 65 12.15 -2.81 9.32
CA GLN A 65 13.13 -2.94 10.41
C GLN A 65 13.83 -4.33 10.39
N GLU A 66 13.08 -5.40 10.17
CA GLU A 66 13.65 -6.76 10.07
C GLU A 66 14.48 -6.94 8.79
N LEU A 67 14.02 -6.39 7.66
CA LEU A 67 14.79 -6.38 6.40
C LEU A 67 16.13 -5.62 6.57
N LYS A 68 16.13 -4.48 7.24
CA LYS A 68 17.33 -3.68 7.52
C LYS A 68 18.32 -4.46 8.39
N LYS A 69 17.86 -5.20 9.42
CA LYS A 69 18.70 -6.10 10.21
C LYS A 69 19.33 -7.22 9.36
N ALA A 70 18.65 -7.67 8.33
CA ALA A 70 19.13 -8.66 7.36
C ALA A 70 20.00 -8.06 6.23
N GLY A 71 20.32 -6.75 6.29
CA GLY A 71 21.13 -6.05 5.30
C GLY A 71 20.40 -5.73 4.00
N ARG A 72 19.08 -5.62 4.05
CA ARG A 72 18.22 -5.20 2.93
C ARG A 72 17.51 -3.90 3.27
N GLU A 73 17.63 -2.91 2.42
CA GLU A 73 16.96 -1.63 2.57
C GLU A 73 15.92 -1.44 1.47
N TYR A 74 14.76 -0.92 1.85
CA TYR A 74 13.67 -0.60 0.93
C TYR A 74 13.15 0.80 1.23
N TYR A 75 13.03 1.61 0.19
CA TYR A 75 12.18 2.80 0.21
C TYR A 75 10.74 2.35 0.34
N TRP A 76 9.92 3.08 1.08
CA TRP A 76 8.53 2.70 1.28
C TRP A 76 7.61 3.87 1.50
N THR A 77 6.34 3.62 1.20
CA THR A 77 5.26 4.58 1.41
C THR A 77 3.98 3.85 1.83
N TRP A 78 3.07 4.60 2.41
CA TRP A 78 1.78 4.10 2.87
C TRP A 78 0.71 5.17 2.67
N ALA A 79 -0.34 4.85 1.90
CA ALA A 79 -1.54 5.65 1.72
C ALA A 79 -2.59 5.20 2.74
N TYR A 80 -2.88 6.07 3.69
CA TYR A 80 -3.89 5.84 4.71
C TYR A 80 -5.29 6.01 4.11
N ASN A 81 -6.17 5.07 4.35
CA ASN A 81 -7.54 5.06 3.87
C ASN A 81 -8.54 5.45 4.95
N HIS A 82 -8.72 4.60 5.95
CA HIS A 82 -9.77 4.76 6.95
C HIS A 82 -9.42 4.07 8.27
N ILE A 83 -10.31 4.25 9.25
CA ILE A 83 -10.27 3.52 10.51
C ILE A 83 -11.03 2.20 10.36
N GLY A 84 -10.30 1.10 10.45
CA GLY A 84 -10.87 -0.24 10.49
C GLY A 84 -11.26 -0.65 11.92
N TYR A 85 -12.50 -1.14 12.10
CA TYR A 85 -13.00 -1.68 13.38
C TYR A 85 -12.86 -0.72 14.58
N ASP A 86 -12.96 0.59 14.35
CA ASP A 86 -12.79 1.65 15.38
C ASP A 86 -11.46 1.54 16.15
N ARG A 87 -10.47 0.87 15.58
CA ARG A 87 -9.24 0.50 16.28
C ARG A 87 -7.96 0.68 15.46
N TYR A 88 -8.02 0.49 14.15
CA TYR A 88 -6.84 0.48 13.32
C TYR A 88 -6.87 1.57 12.27
N HIS A 89 -5.76 2.26 12.08
CA HIS A 89 -5.52 2.96 10.81
C HIS A 89 -5.18 1.94 9.75
N GLU A 90 -5.91 1.92 8.64
CA GLU A 90 -5.74 0.95 7.56
C GLU A 90 -5.47 1.64 6.22
N GLY A 91 -4.66 1.01 5.38
CA GLY A 91 -4.34 1.55 4.06
C GLY A 91 -3.59 0.57 3.16
N VAL A 92 -2.98 1.10 2.12
CA VAL A 92 -2.18 0.36 1.15
C VAL A 92 -0.75 0.88 1.11
N GLY A 93 0.22 0.02 0.80
CA GLY A 93 1.62 0.43 0.81
C GLY A 93 2.44 -0.17 -0.31
N ILE A 94 3.62 0.40 -0.53
CA ILE A 94 4.59 -0.07 -1.52
C ILE A 94 5.98 -0.05 -0.90
N LEU A 95 6.75 -1.13 -1.14
CA LEU A 95 8.19 -1.19 -0.93
C LEU A 95 8.91 -1.21 -2.27
N SER A 96 10.07 -0.55 -2.35
CA SER A 96 10.95 -0.55 -3.52
C SER A 96 12.41 -0.59 -3.08
N LYS A 97 13.24 -1.42 -3.72
CA LYS A 97 14.70 -1.35 -3.54
C LYS A 97 15.29 -0.05 -4.07
N ASN A 98 14.66 0.53 -5.07
CA ASN A 98 15.12 1.76 -5.69
C ASN A 98 14.35 2.96 -5.16
N GLN A 99 14.98 4.13 -5.25
CA GLN A 99 14.37 5.39 -4.83
C GLN A 99 13.01 5.59 -5.50
N ILE A 100 12.06 6.14 -4.75
CA ILE A 100 10.68 6.36 -5.18
C ILE A 100 10.32 7.85 -5.16
N GLN A 101 9.42 8.22 -6.07
CA GLN A 101 8.63 9.44 -5.96
C GLN A 101 7.20 8.99 -5.67
N ALA A 102 6.74 9.22 -4.45
CA ALA A 102 5.47 8.69 -3.99
C ALA A 102 4.36 9.76 -4.03
N ARG A 103 3.15 9.33 -4.39
CA ARG A 103 1.92 10.12 -4.29
C ARG A 103 0.73 9.22 -4.00
N GLU A 104 -0.35 9.79 -3.54
CA GLU A 104 -1.63 9.10 -3.36
C GLU A 104 -2.69 9.66 -4.30
N ILE A 105 -3.69 8.83 -4.57
CA ILE A 105 -4.84 9.19 -5.38
C ILE A 105 -6.08 8.81 -4.60
N LEU A 106 -6.88 9.82 -4.19
CA LEU A 106 -8.21 9.56 -3.64
C LEU A 106 -9.12 9.09 -4.77
N VAL A 107 -9.60 7.88 -4.69
CA VAL A 107 -10.45 7.26 -5.71
C VAL A 107 -11.91 7.14 -5.29
N SER A 108 -12.21 7.14 -4.00
CA SER A 108 -13.58 7.16 -3.46
C SER A 108 -14.25 8.52 -3.59
N ASP A 109 -15.59 8.55 -3.49
CA ASP A 109 -16.37 9.78 -3.39
C ASP A 109 -16.20 10.49 -2.04
N VAL A 110 -15.92 9.71 -1.02
CA VAL A 110 -15.72 10.19 0.34
C VAL A 110 -14.25 10.37 0.65
N ASP A 111 -13.94 11.36 1.46
CA ASP A 111 -12.63 11.63 2.06
C ASP A 111 -12.83 11.85 3.56
N ASP A 112 -13.22 10.79 4.26
CA ASP A 112 -13.48 10.76 5.69
C ASP A 112 -12.86 9.49 6.29
N PRO A 113 -11.86 9.59 7.15
CA PRO A 113 -11.21 8.41 7.73
C PRO A 113 -12.14 7.59 8.63
N THR A 114 -13.27 8.13 9.06
CA THR A 114 -14.27 7.37 9.82
C THR A 114 -15.24 6.58 8.93
N ASP A 115 -15.22 6.83 7.62
CA ASP A 115 -15.99 6.08 6.63
C ASP A 115 -15.09 5.04 5.94
N TYR A 116 -15.39 3.77 6.16
CA TYR A 116 -14.63 2.65 5.59
C TYR A 116 -14.68 2.56 4.05
N HIS A 117 -15.52 3.37 3.39
CA HIS A 117 -15.52 3.50 1.93
C HIS A 117 -14.43 4.45 1.41
N THR A 118 -13.73 5.16 2.29
CA THR A 118 -12.61 6.00 1.88
C THR A 118 -11.49 5.14 1.32
N ARG A 119 -11.15 5.37 0.04
CA ARG A 119 -10.14 4.60 -0.71
C ARG A 119 -9.12 5.52 -1.34
N ARG A 120 -7.85 5.22 -1.10
CA ARG A 120 -6.70 5.81 -1.80
C ARG A 120 -5.85 4.72 -2.41
N VAL A 121 -5.26 5.04 -3.54
CA VAL A 121 -4.23 4.24 -4.19
C VAL A 121 -2.87 4.85 -3.85
N ALA A 122 -1.92 4.04 -3.43
CA ALA A 122 -0.52 4.45 -3.37
C ALA A 122 0.08 4.29 -4.77
N LEU A 123 0.67 5.36 -5.30
CA LEU A 123 1.36 5.36 -6.58
C LEU A 123 2.80 5.81 -6.38
N VAL A 124 3.75 5.03 -6.88
CA VAL A 124 5.16 5.39 -6.89
C VAL A 124 5.71 5.40 -8.31
N GLU A 125 6.60 6.34 -8.58
CA GLU A 125 7.44 6.33 -9.76
C GLU A 125 8.85 5.91 -9.32
N THR A 126 9.42 4.95 -10.02
CA THR A 126 10.74 4.37 -9.72
C THR A 126 11.40 3.84 -10.99
N THR A 127 12.65 3.40 -10.88
CA THR A 127 13.38 2.78 -12.00
C THR A 127 13.81 1.37 -11.58
N VAL A 128 13.45 0.36 -12.39
CA VAL A 128 13.87 -1.03 -12.20
C VAL A 128 14.56 -1.50 -13.48
N ASP A 129 15.77 -2.05 -13.37
CA ASP A 129 16.59 -2.49 -14.49
C ASP A 129 16.76 -1.41 -15.59
N GLY A 130 16.90 -0.16 -15.16
CA GLY A 130 17.06 0.99 -16.07
C GLY A 130 15.78 1.40 -16.80
N LYS A 131 14.61 0.87 -16.42
CA LYS A 131 13.31 1.22 -16.99
C LYS A 131 12.50 2.01 -15.97
N ASP A 132 12.00 3.15 -16.39
CA ASP A 132 11.09 3.97 -15.60
C ASP A 132 9.70 3.32 -15.55
N LEU A 133 9.20 3.14 -14.34
CA LEU A 133 7.91 2.53 -14.04
C LEU A 133 7.07 3.44 -13.14
N ALA A 134 5.77 3.40 -13.34
CA ALA A 134 4.79 3.82 -12.34
C ALA A 134 4.12 2.57 -11.77
N VAL A 135 4.14 2.41 -10.46
CA VAL A 135 3.62 1.24 -9.75
C VAL A 135 2.53 1.68 -8.79
N ALA A 136 1.38 1.04 -8.87
CA ALA A 136 0.26 1.33 -7.99
C ALA A 136 -0.11 0.13 -7.14
N SER A 137 -0.25 0.36 -5.83
CA SER A 137 -0.89 -0.58 -4.91
C SER A 137 -2.33 -0.17 -4.69
N VAL A 138 -3.27 -1.05 -5.04
CA VAL A 138 -4.70 -0.78 -5.01
C VAL A 138 -5.43 -1.71 -4.03
N HIS A 139 -6.49 -1.19 -3.42
CA HIS A 139 -7.52 -1.96 -2.73
C HIS A 139 -8.85 -1.25 -3.00
N LEU A 140 -9.49 -1.63 -4.11
CA LEU A 140 -10.72 -1.01 -4.59
C LEU A 140 -11.95 -1.70 -4.00
N SER A 141 -13.09 -1.05 -4.16
CA SER A 141 -14.39 -1.58 -3.74
C SER A 141 -14.88 -2.71 -4.67
N TRP A 142 -15.90 -3.44 -4.22
CA TRP A 142 -16.59 -4.42 -5.05
C TRP A 142 -17.34 -3.74 -6.21
N TRP A 143 -17.60 -4.48 -7.28
CA TRP A 143 -18.27 -4.00 -8.50
C TRP A 143 -19.53 -3.19 -8.22
N ASP A 144 -20.39 -3.69 -7.32
CA ASP A 144 -21.66 -3.09 -6.92
C ASP A 144 -21.54 -2.09 -5.73
N LYS A 145 -20.32 -1.76 -5.29
CA LYS A 145 -20.03 -0.95 -4.12
C LYS A 145 -19.17 0.30 -4.42
N GLY A 146 -19.13 0.73 -5.69
CA GLY A 146 -18.41 1.94 -6.08
C GLY A 146 -17.15 1.71 -6.93
N PHE A 147 -16.81 0.47 -7.28
CA PHE A 147 -15.64 0.16 -8.09
C PHE A 147 -15.57 0.96 -9.40
N GLN A 148 -16.71 1.11 -10.11
CA GLN A 148 -16.73 1.74 -11.43
C GLN A 148 -16.29 3.21 -11.36
N GLU A 149 -16.78 3.93 -10.35
CA GLU A 149 -16.44 5.33 -10.12
C GLU A 149 -15.00 5.48 -9.61
N GLU A 150 -14.57 4.59 -8.70
CA GLU A 150 -13.18 4.54 -8.22
C GLU A 150 -12.21 4.27 -9.38
N TRP A 151 -12.53 3.27 -10.21
CA TRP A 151 -11.72 2.94 -11.39
C TRP A 151 -11.65 4.09 -12.38
N ALA A 152 -12.78 4.73 -12.68
CA ALA A 152 -12.82 5.85 -13.62
C ALA A 152 -11.94 7.03 -13.16
N ARG A 153 -11.92 7.35 -11.86
CA ARG A 153 -11.04 8.38 -11.30
C ARG A 153 -9.58 7.98 -11.38
N PHE A 154 -9.28 6.71 -11.04
CA PHE A 154 -7.93 6.19 -11.11
C PHE A 154 -7.41 6.17 -12.55
N GLU A 155 -8.21 5.64 -13.48
CA GLU A 155 -7.88 5.58 -14.90
C GLU A 155 -7.59 6.96 -15.50
N ALA A 156 -8.34 7.99 -15.10
CA ALA A 156 -8.10 9.36 -15.53
C ALA A 156 -6.68 9.83 -15.17
N VAL A 157 -6.21 9.52 -13.96
CA VAL A 157 -4.83 9.83 -13.54
C VAL A 157 -3.81 8.99 -14.29
N LEU A 158 -4.10 7.70 -14.52
CA LEU A 158 -3.18 6.82 -15.26
C LEU A 158 -2.96 7.25 -16.70
N LYS A 159 -3.99 7.80 -17.37
CA LYS A 159 -3.89 8.31 -18.75
C LYS A 159 -2.95 9.52 -18.90
N GLU A 160 -2.69 10.22 -17.80
CA GLU A 160 -1.74 11.35 -17.79
C GLU A 160 -0.29 10.89 -17.63
N LEU A 161 -0.07 9.63 -17.23
CA LEU A 161 1.26 9.08 -17.03
C LEU A 161 1.86 8.63 -18.37
N ASN A 162 3.03 9.17 -18.69
CA ASN A 162 3.78 8.77 -19.87
C ASN A 162 4.90 7.77 -19.50
N LYS A 163 4.52 6.68 -18.80
CA LYS A 163 5.43 5.65 -18.28
C LYS A 163 4.78 4.27 -18.40
N SER A 164 5.60 3.22 -18.34
CA SER A 164 5.08 1.87 -18.16
C SER A 164 4.40 1.73 -16.80
N LEU A 165 3.23 1.09 -16.77
CA LEU A 165 2.40 0.96 -15.59
C LEU A 165 2.42 -0.48 -15.08
N LEU A 166 2.54 -0.62 -13.76
CA LEU A 166 2.30 -1.85 -13.03
C LEU A 166 1.21 -1.61 -11.99
N LEU A 167 0.09 -2.28 -12.14
CA LEU A 167 -1.01 -2.22 -11.18
C LEU A 167 -1.09 -3.54 -10.44
N ALA A 168 -1.00 -3.50 -9.12
CA ALA A 168 -1.04 -4.68 -8.29
C ALA A 168 -1.90 -4.42 -7.03
N GLY A 169 -2.62 -5.44 -6.60
CA GLY A 169 -3.41 -5.35 -5.38
C GLY A 169 -4.73 -6.08 -5.44
N ASP A 170 -5.64 -5.69 -4.55
CA ASP A 170 -6.99 -6.25 -4.48
C ASP A 170 -8.00 -5.35 -5.21
N PHE A 171 -8.44 -5.81 -6.36
CA PHE A 171 -9.45 -5.12 -7.17
C PHE A 171 -10.88 -5.52 -6.77
N ASN A 172 -11.06 -6.47 -5.86
CA ASN A 172 -12.36 -6.96 -5.39
C ASN A 172 -13.34 -7.39 -6.51
N ASN A 173 -12.80 -7.78 -7.65
CA ASN A 173 -13.57 -8.24 -8.82
C ASN A 173 -13.06 -9.62 -9.24
N PRO A 174 -13.75 -10.70 -8.79
CA PRO A 174 -13.34 -12.07 -9.09
C PRO A 174 -13.40 -12.39 -10.59
N ALA A 175 -12.41 -13.16 -11.06
CA ALA A 175 -12.33 -13.59 -12.44
C ALA A 175 -13.63 -14.30 -12.90
N GLY A 176 -14.12 -13.94 -14.10
CA GLY A 176 -15.32 -14.50 -14.69
C GLY A 176 -16.64 -13.93 -14.14
N GLN A 177 -16.57 -12.86 -13.36
CA GLN A 177 -17.73 -12.09 -12.94
C GLN A 177 -17.76 -10.73 -13.63
N GLU A 178 -18.94 -10.07 -13.57
CA GLU A 178 -19.10 -8.70 -14.07
C GLU A 178 -18.05 -7.78 -13.39
N GLY A 179 -17.39 -6.95 -14.16
CA GLY A 179 -16.34 -6.05 -13.69
C GLY A 179 -14.91 -6.57 -13.81
N TYR A 180 -14.71 -7.83 -14.13
CA TYR A 180 -13.37 -8.38 -14.40
C TYR A 180 -12.94 -8.17 -15.87
N GLU A 181 -13.87 -8.17 -16.81
CA GLU A 181 -13.67 -7.95 -18.26
C GLU A 181 -13.65 -6.45 -18.60
#